data_967d16b695d01cf4df73ef91f85ea0e4
#
_entry.id   967d16b695d01cf4df73ef91f85ea0e4
#
_cell.length_a   1.000
_cell.length_b   1.000
_cell.length_c   1.000
_cell.angle_alpha   90.00
_cell.angle_beta   90.00
_cell.angle_gamma   90.00
#
_symmetry.space_group_name_H-M   'P 1'
#
loop_
_entity.id
_entity.type
_entity.pdbx_description
1 polymer ?
#
loop_
_entity_poly.entity_id
_entity_poly.type
_entity_poly.pdbx_seq_one_letter_code
_entity_poly.pdbx_strand_id
1 'polypeptide(L)'
;GLLARSFDALVSEDLGFDAQNLLTARVSLPGSSYPGPVEVQGFYEQLITRVKALPGVLAVTGNVFAPFSGPGAGTGFEIVGRPAPVGQAPVTDVRIVAADYFQTLGIPLLHGRDFAAEEHAARRDVVIINEALARRHFAGRSPIGEKLVINMRAENGPSTIVGVVGDIRHQKLDVPSREMAYWPHSELPL
;
A
#
# COMPACT_ATOMS: atom_id res chain seq x y z
N GLY A 1 36.56 -6.19 8.44
CA GLY A 1 36.19 -6.68 9.76
C GLY A 1 34.73 -7.13 9.78
N LEU A 2 34.30 -7.85 10.80
CA LEU A 2 32.92 -8.35 10.96
C LEU A 2 31.86 -7.23 10.84
N LEU A 3 32.11 -6.07 11.43
CA LEU A 3 31.19 -4.92 11.37
C LEU A 3 31.00 -4.38 9.95
N ALA A 4 32.04 -4.33 9.13
CA ALA A 4 31.93 -3.90 7.75
C ALA A 4 31.10 -4.88 6.91
N ARG A 5 31.32 -6.19 7.10
CA ARG A 5 30.53 -7.23 6.43
C ARG A 5 29.05 -7.23 6.87
N SER A 6 28.79 -6.97 8.16
CA SER A 6 27.41 -6.84 8.65
C SER A 6 26.73 -5.58 8.10
N PHE A 7 27.48 -4.49 7.94
CA PHE A 7 26.95 -3.26 7.34
C PHE A 7 26.69 -3.44 5.84
N ASP A 8 27.62 -4.03 5.10
CA ASP A 8 27.44 -4.34 3.67
C ASP A 8 26.26 -5.30 3.44
N ALA A 9 26.09 -6.32 4.31
CA ALA A 9 24.96 -7.22 4.25
C ALA A 9 23.62 -6.48 4.49
N LEU A 10 23.57 -5.51 5.41
CA LEU A 10 22.39 -4.71 5.69
C LEU A 10 22.04 -3.74 4.54
N VAL A 11 23.07 -3.18 3.89
CA VAL A 11 22.88 -2.24 2.76
C VAL A 11 22.52 -2.96 1.46
N SER A 12 22.92 -4.24 1.31
CA SER A 12 22.64 -5.06 0.13
C SER A 12 21.37 -5.90 0.23
N GLU A 13 20.64 -5.81 1.34
CA GLU A 13 19.42 -6.59 1.48
C GLU A 13 18.30 -6.08 0.57
N ASP A 14 17.61 -7.01 -0.07
CA ASP A 14 16.47 -6.71 -0.92
C ASP A 14 15.30 -6.17 -0.06
N LEU A 15 14.99 -4.90 -0.25
CA LEU A 15 13.92 -4.19 0.42
C LEU A 15 12.55 -4.55 -0.16
N GLY A 16 12.51 -5.25 -1.30
CA GLY A 16 11.30 -5.51 -2.07
C GLY A 16 10.82 -4.29 -2.87
N PHE A 17 11.61 -3.23 -2.90
CA PHE A 17 11.39 -2.04 -3.73
C PHE A 17 12.71 -1.39 -4.12
N ASP A 18 12.71 -0.62 -5.23
CA ASP A 18 13.90 0.11 -5.69
C ASP A 18 14.02 1.44 -4.95
N ALA A 19 15.04 1.53 -4.09
CA ALA A 19 15.35 2.75 -3.35
C ALA A 19 16.31 3.69 -4.12
N GLN A 20 16.86 3.27 -5.27
CA GLN A 20 17.78 4.10 -6.03
C GLN A 20 17.02 5.24 -6.72
N ASN A 21 17.59 6.44 -6.64
CA ASN A 21 16.98 7.66 -7.20
C ASN A 21 15.59 8.00 -6.65
N LEU A 22 15.20 7.42 -5.51
CA LEU A 22 13.94 7.70 -4.84
C LEU A 22 14.10 8.87 -3.87
N LEU A 23 13.39 9.97 -4.15
CA LEU A 23 13.26 11.10 -3.21
C LEU A 23 11.92 11.00 -2.49
N THR A 24 11.93 11.06 -1.18
CA THR A 24 10.71 11.07 -0.37
C THR A 24 10.55 12.41 0.35
N ALA A 25 9.32 12.90 0.40
CA ALA A 25 8.95 14.07 1.18
C ALA A 25 7.66 13.82 1.93
N ARG A 26 7.53 14.39 3.12
CA ARG A 26 6.28 14.38 3.89
C ARG A 26 5.62 15.73 3.75
N VAL A 27 4.34 15.72 3.38
CA VAL A 27 3.50 16.91 3.33
C VAL A 27 2.43 16.79 4.40
N SER A 28 2.26 17.84 5.18
CA SER A 28 1.21 17.94 6.21
C SER A 28 0.36 19.18 5.90
N LEU A 29 -0.93 19.01 5.76
CA LEU A 29 -1.85 20.08 5.43
C LEU A 29 -2.52 20.61 6.71
N PRO A 30 -2.53 21.93 6.94
CA PRO A 30 -3.25 22.50 8.07
C PRO A 30 -4.76 22.39 7.85
N GLY A 31 -5.49 21.80 8.79
CA GLY A 31 -6.93 21.59 8.69
C GLY A 31 -7.74 22.88 8.56
N SER A 32 -7.19 24.03 8.97
CA SER A 32 -7.82 25.35 8.77
C SER A 32 -7.91 25.78 7.31
N SER A 33 -6.97 25.33 6.48
CA SER A 33 -6.91 25.66 5.04
C SER A 33 -7.44 24.53 4.15
N TYR A 34 -7.50 23.33 4.70
CA TYR A 34 -7.97 22.12 4.01
C TYR A 34 -8.99 21.39 4.90
N PRO A 35 -10.22 21.92 5.01
CA PRO A 35 -11.20 21.46 5.98
C PRO A 35 -11.87 20.13 5.63
N GLY A 36 -11.73 19.67 4.40
CA GLY A 36 -12.41 18.46 3.93
C GLY A 36 -11.61 17.64 2.91
N PRO A 37 -12.11 16.42 2.64
CA PRO A 37 -11.45 15.49 1.71
C PRO A 37 -11.26 16.05 0.29
N VAL A 38 -12.19 16.86 -0.19
CA VAL A 38 -12.14 17.43 -1.55
C VAL A 38 -10.97 18.40 -1.70
N GLU A 39 -10.76 19.27 -0.72
CA GLU A 39 -9.66 20.23 -0.70
C GLU A 39 -8.30 19.51 -0.59
N VAL A 40 -8.25 18.48 0.26
CA VAL A 40 -7.05 17.64 0.44
C VAL A 40 -6.72 16.91 -0.85
N GLN A 41 -7.69 16.25 -1.47
CA GLN A 41 -7.51 15.54 -2.73
C GLN A 41 -7.04 16.50 -3.84
N GLY A 42 -7.72 17.64 -4.00
CA GLY A 42 -7.34 18.64 -5.01
C GLY A 42 -5.92 19.18 -4.83
N PHE A 43 -5.46 19.34 -3.59
CA PHE A 43 -4.06 19.70 -3.31
C PHE A 43 -3.09 18.63 -3.79
N TYR A 44 -3.31 17.37 -3.42
CA TYR A 44 -2.38 16.29 -3.78
C TYR A 44 -2.35 16.02 -5.28
N GLU A 45 -3.48 16.10 -5.98
CA GLU A 45 -3.54 16.00 -7.45
C GLU A 45 -2.71 17.10 -8.13
N GLN A 46 -2.84 18.35 -7.66
CA GLN A 46 -2.04 19.46 -8.17
C GLN A 46 -0.55 19.30 -7.83
N LEU A 47 -0.24 18.87 -6.62
CA LEU A 47 1.15 18.62 -6.19
C LEU A 47 1.81 17.57 -7.08
N ILE A 48 1.18 16.41 -7.26
CA ILE A 48 1.68 15.33 -8.12
C ILE A 48 1.88 15.83 -9.55
N THR A 49 0.90 16.54 -10.10
CA THR A 49 0.98 17.11 -11.46
C THR A 49 2.16 18.07 -11.61
N ARG A 50 2.36 18.99 -10.67
CA ARG A 50 3.46 19.95 -10.69
C ARG A 50 4.83 19.30 -10.54
N VAL A 51 4.95 18.33 -9.62
CA VAL A 51 6.22 17.61 -9.40
C VAL A 51 6.56 16.76 -10.62
N LYS A 52 5.58 16.09 -11.22
CA LYS A 52 5.77 15.28 -12.44
C LYS A 52 6.26 16.11 -13.63
N ALA A 53 5.96 17.41 -13.67
CA ALA A 53 6.40 18.33 -14.72
C ALA A 53 7.83 18.85 -14.52
N LEU A 54 8.50 18.57 -13.41
CA LEU A 54 9.86 19.02 -13.17
C LEU A 54 10.88 18.23 -14.00
N PRO A 55 11.92 18.88 -14.57
CA PRO A 55 12.97 18.19 -15.30
C PRO A 55 13.67 17.13 -14.45
N GLY A 56 13.86 15.93 -15.01
CA GLY A 56 14.54 14.82 -14.33
C GLY A 56 13.65 13.97 -13.43
N VAL A 57 12.39 14.35 -13.22
CA VAL A 57 11.41 13.52 -12.53
C VAL A 57 10.82 12.49 -13.49
N LEU A 58 11.04 11.21 -13.21
CA LEU A 58 10.56 10.09 -14.04
C LEU A 58 9.16 9.65 -13.65
N ALA A 59 8.88 9.62 -12.34
CA ALA A 59 7.58 9.22 -11.79
C ALA A 59 7.32 9.93 -10.47
N VAL A 60 6.06 10.06 -10.10
CA VAL A 60 5.62 10.64 -8.82
C VAL A 60 4.43 9.84 -8.33
N THR A 61 4.47 9.47 -7.08
CA THR A 61 3.35 8.82 -6.40
C THR A 61 3.24 9.33 -4.97
N GLY A 62 2.18 8.95 -4.29
CA GLY A 62 1.97 9.27 -2.88
C GLY A 62 1.40 8.09 -2.11
N ASN A 63 1.60 8.11 -0.80
CA ASN A 63 0.96 7.15 0.08
C ASN A 63 0.75 7.74 1.47
N VAL A 64 -0.14 7.11 2.20
CA VAL A 64 -0.24 7.25 3.66
C VAL A 64 0.59 6.14 4.27
N PHE A 65 1.46 6.49 5.22
CA PHE A 65 2.43 5.57 5.84
C PHE A 65 3.47 5.02 4.86
N ALA A 66 4.42 5.86 4.44
CA ALA A 66 5.54 5.45 3.61
C ALA A 66 6.33 4.27 4.21
N PRO A 67 7.00 3.45 3.40
CA PRO A 67 7.93 2.45 3.92
C PRO A 67 8.90 3.08 4.91
N PHE A 68 9.22 2.38 6.00
CA PHE A 68 10.08 2.84 7.10
C PHE A 68 9.62 4.11 7.85
N SER A 69 8.42 4.62 7.60
CA SER A 69 7.89 5.80 8.34
C SER A 69 7.20 5.42 9.67
N GLY A 70 7.21 4.16 10.03
CA GLY A 70 6.58 3.63 11.22
C GLY A 70 5.57 2.50 10.94
N PRO A 71 4.89 2.00 11.96
CA PRO A 71 3.86 0.99 11.77
C PRO A 71 2.74 1.53 10.90
N GLY A 72 2.25 0.72 9.96
CA GLY A 72 1.02 0.99 9.22
C GLY A 72 -0.22 0.93 10.13
N ALA A 73 -1.36 1.28 9.60
CA ALA A 73 -2.62 1.08 10.29
C ALA A 73 -3.00 -0.41 10.25
N GLY A 74 -2.63 -1.13 11.30
CA GLY A 74 -3.03 -2.53 11.48
C GLY A 74 -4.51 -2.64 11.81
N THR A 75 -5.24 -3.49 11.08
CA THR A 75 -6.67 -3.70 11.30
C THR A 75 -7.07 -5.15 11.03
N GLY A 76 -8.18 -5.56 11.65
CA GLY A 76 -8.78 -6.87 11.38
C GLY A 76 -9.41 -6.93 9.99
N PHE A 77 -9.39 -8.11 9.39
CA PHE A 77 -10.13 -8.36 8.15
C PHE A 77 -10.82 -9.72 8.17
N GLU A 78 -11.76 -9.89 7.27
CA GLU A 78 -12.47 -11.14 7.03
C GLU A 78 -12.44 -11.47 5.54
N ILE A 79 -12.39 -12.76 5.23
CA ILE A 79 -12.54 -13.25 3.86
C ILE A 79 -14.01 -13.66 3.68
N VAL A 80 -14.68 -13.07 2.71
CA VAL A 80 -16.09 -13.35 2.45
C VAL A 80 -16.28 -14.85 2.19
N GLY A 81 -17.25 -15.45 2.90
CA GLY A 81 -17.51 -16.89 2.84
C GLY A 81 -16.56 -17.77 3.68
N ARG A 82 -15.62 -17.16 4.43
CA ARG A 82 -14.69 -17.87 5.33
C ARG A 82 -14.51 -17.11 6.64
N PRO A 83 -15.56 -17.06 7.48
CA PRO A 83 -15.47 -16.35 8.75
C PRO A 83 -14.40 -16.97 9.66
N ALA A 84 -13.61 -16.14 10.29
CA ALA A 84 -12.69 -16.60 11.31
C ALA A 84 -13.46 -16.92 12.62
N PRO A 85 -12.93 -17.81 13.47
CA PRO A 85 -13.47 -18.02 14.81
C PRO A 85 -13.50 -16.71 15.60
N VAL A 86 -14.47 -16.56 16.50
CA VAL A 86 -14.62 -15.37 17.34
C VAL A 86 -13.31 -15.07 18.08
N GLY A 87 -12.82 -13.84 17.96
CA GLY A 87 -11.57 -13.40 18.58
C GLY A 87 -10.29 -13.82 17.84
N GLN A 88 -10.38 -14.45 16.66
CA GLN A 88 -9.24 -14.88 15.85
C GLN A 88 -9.24 -14.26 14.45
N ALA A 89 -9.89 -13.11 14.29
CA ALA A 89 -9.85 -12.39 13.01
C ALA A 89 -8.39 -12.10 12.61
N PRO A 90 -7.98 -12.43 11.38
CA PRO A 90 -6.65 -12.10 10.90
C PRO A 90 -6.47 -10.59 10.83
N VAL A 91 -5.20 -10.15 10.91
CA VAL A 91 -4.82 -8.73 10.91
C VAL A 91 -3.96 -8.45 9.69
N THR A 92 -4.21 -7.34 9.03
CA THR A 92 -3.37 -6.81 7.95
C THR A 92 -3.02 -5.35 8.22
N ASP A 93 -1.88 -4.91 7.74
CA ASP A 93 -1.58 -3.48 7.65
C ASP A 93 -2.24 -2.93 6.36
N VAL A 94 -2.87 -1.76 6.44
CA VAL A 94 -3.49 -1.11 5.28
C VAL A 94 -2.65 0.09 4.86
N ARG A 95 -2.47 0.24 3.54
CA ARG A 95 -1.85 1.41 2.93
C ARG A 95 -2.75 1.99 1.86
N ILE A 96 -2.87 3.30 1.90
CA ILE A 96 -3.60 4.05 0.89
C ILE A 96 -2.56 4.63 -0.06
N VAL A 97 -2.71 4.33 -1.36
CA VAL A 97 -1.72 4.64 -2.38
C VAL A 97 -2.32 5.46 -3.52
N ALA A 98 -1.53 6.38 -4.06
CA ALA A 98 -1.86 7.10 -5.28
C ALA A 98 -1.55 6.24 -6.52
N ALA A 99 -1.92 6.75 -7.68
CA ALA A 99 -1.60 6.10 -8.95
C ALA A 99 -0.09 5.86 -9.13
N ASP A 100 0.27 4.86 -9.91
CA ASP A 100 1.64 4.48 -10.26
C ASP A 100 2.51 4.08 -9.03
N TYR A 101 1.90 3.78 -7.87
CA TYR A 101 2.64 3.51 -6.64
C TYR A 101 3.60 2.32 -6.78
N PHE A 102 3.10 1.18 -7.23
CA PHE A 102 3.92 -0.03 -7.34
C PHE A 102 4.99 0.12 -8.40
N GLN A 103 4.66 0.71 -9.54
CA GLN A 103 5.62 0.96 -10.61
C GLN A 103 6.72 1.95 -10.18
N THR A 104 6.36 3.06 -9.50
CA THR A 104 7.31 4.08 -9.04
C THR A 104 8.31 3.52 -8.03
N LEU A 105 7.87 2.59 -7.20
CA LEU A 105 8.72 1.93 -6.20
C LEU A 105 9.39 0.65 -6.71
N GLY A 106 9.12 0.23 -7.96
CA GLY A 106 9.66 -1.03 -8.50
C GLY A 106 9.11 -2.27 -7.82
N ILE A 107 7.93 -2.20 -7.19
CA ILE A 107 7.29 -3.35 -6.54
C ILE A 107 6.65 -4.23 -7.62
N PRO A 108 7.05 -5.51 -7.75
CA PRO A 108 6.54 -6.34 -8.82
C PRO A 108 5.07 -6.71 -8.62
N LEU A 109 4.27 -6.62 -9.68
CA LEU A 109 2.94 -7.21 -9.75
C LEU A 109 3.10 -8.70 -10.07
N LEU A 110 2.69 -9.57 -9.17
CA LEU A 110 2.85 -11.03 -9.28
C LEU A 110 1.65 -11.69 -9.96
N HIS A 111 0.44 -11.24 -9.63
CA HIS A 111 -0.80 -11.76 -10.20
C HIS A 111 -1.85 -10.65 -10.35
N GLY A 112 -2.76 -10.83 -11.31
CA GLY A 112 -3.86 -9.89 -11.52
C GLY A 112 -3.42 -8.61 -12.22
N ARG A 113 -3.89 -7.46 -11.73
CA ARG A 113 -3.62 -6.14 -12.30
C ARG A 113 -3.42 -5.08 -11.22
N ASP A 114 -2.81 -3.98 -11.60
CA ASP A 114 -2.77 -2.75 -10.78
C ASP A 114 -4.15 -2.06 -10.76
N PHE A 115 -4.28 -1.03 -9.93
CA PHE A 115 -5.46 -0.19 -9.90
C PHE A 115 -5.64 0.54 -11.23
N ALA A 116 -6.88 0.58 -11.70
CA ALA A 116 -7.24 1.38 -12.87
C ALA A 116 -7.41 2.86 -12.50
N ALA A 117 -7.29 3.75 -13.46
CA ALA A 117 -7.44 5.19 -13.24
C ALA A 117 -8.79 5.56 -12.60
N GLU A 118 -9.86 4.88 -13.01
CA GLU A 118 -11.21 5.08 -12.48
C GLU A 118 -11.34 4.68 -11.00
N GLU A 119 -10.50 3.73 -10.57
CA GLU A 119 -10.45 3.26 -9.18
C GLU A 119 -9.72 4.25 -8.27
N HIS A 120 -8.84 5.07 -8.84
CA HIS A 120 -8.26 6.23 -8.14
C HIS A 120 -9.20 7.45 -8.16
N ALA A 121 -10.00 7.61 -9.19
CA ALA A 121 -10.93 8.75 -9.31
C ALA A 121 -12.19 8.58 -8.45
N ALA A 122 -12.66 7.34 -8.26
CA ALA A 122 -13.86 7.06 -7.48
C ALA A 122 -13.78 5.67 -6.83
N ARG A 123 -14.37 5.55 -5.65
CA ARG A 123 -14.45 4.28 -4.92
C ARG A 123 -15.10 3.18 -5.77
N ARG A 124 -14.44 2.02 -5.84
CA ARG A 124 -14.88 0.84 -6.59
C ARG A 124 -14.81 -0.44 -5.77
N ASP A 125 -14.56 -0.34 -4.45
CA ASP A 125 -14.44 -1.47 -3.53
C ASP A 125 -13.45 -2.53 -4.03
N VAL A 126 -12.23 -2.08 -4.36
CA VAL A 126 -11.12 -2.92 -4.81
C VAL A 126 -9.96 -2.88 -3.83
N VAL A 127 -9.15 -3.94 -3.83
CA VAL A 127 -7.96 -4.06 -2.98
C VAL A 127 -6.87 -4.84 -3.72
N ILE A 128 -5.62 -4.44 -3.52
CA ILE A 128 -4.44 -5.22 -3.88
C ILE A 128 -3.83 -5.73 -2.59
N ILE A 129 -3.35 -6.97 -2.58
CA ILE A 129 -2.70 -7.58 -1.42
C ILE A 129 -1.25 -7.92 -1.73
N ASN A 130 -0.42 -8.08 -0.70
CA ASN A 130 0.93 -8.57 -0.91
C ASN A 130 1.00 -10.11 -0.93
N GLU A 131 2.17 -10.63 -1.35
CA GLU A 131 2.41 -12.07 -1.43
C GLU A 131 2.27 -12.76 -0.07
N ALA A 132 2.70 -12.13 1.03
CA ALA A 132 2.60 -12.69 2.38
C ALA A 132 1.14 -12.97 2.78
N LEU A 133 0.22 -12.03 2.52
CA LEU A 133 -1.22 -12.23 2.76
C LEU A 133 -1.77 -13.32 1.84
N ALA A 134 -1.42 -13.28 0.55
CA ALA A 134 -1.86 -14.29 -0.42
C ALA A 134 -1.40 -15.69 -0.02
N ARG A 135 -0.12 -15.87 0.31
CA ARG A 135 0.46 -17.15 0.72
C ARG A 135 -0.19 -17.70 1.99
N ARG A 136 -0.48 -16.85 2.96
CA ARG A 136 -1.03 -17.29 4.24
C ARG A 136 -2.50 -17.69 4.16
N HIS A 137 -3.31 -16.96 3.41
CA HIS A 137 -4.77 -17.14 3.43
C HIS A 137 -5.34 -17.77 2.16
N PHE A 138 -4.55 -17.86 1.10
CA PHE A 138 -4.99 -18.38 -0.19
C PHE A 138 -4.07 -19.48 -0.75
N ALA A 139 -3.34 -20.17 0.13
CA ALA A 139 -2.44 -21.25 -0.30
C ALA A 139 -3.16 -22.26 -1.22
N GLY A 140 -2.57 -22.51 -2.38
CA GLY A 140 -3.09 -23.45 -3.38
C GLY A 140 -4.25 -22.96 -4.25
N ARG A 141 -4.65 -21.68 -4.14
CA ARG A 141 -5.70 -21.08 -4.98
C ARG A 141 -5.42 -19.61 -5.30
N SER A 142 -6.01 -19.13 -6.39
CA SER A 142 -5.91 -17.72 -6.76
C SER A 142 -6.72 -16.85 -5.78
N PRO A 143 -6.14 -15.77 -5.23
CA PRO A 143 -6.88 -14.78 -4.48
C PRO A 143 -7.66 -13.80 -5.36
N ILE A 144 -7.35 -13.72 -6.66
CA ILE A 144 -7.97 -12.75 -7.58
C ILE A 144 -9.47 -13.03 -7.73
N GLY A 145 -10.28 -11.98 -7.51
CA GLY A 145 -11.74 -12.06 -7.52
C GLY A 145 -12.37 -12.41 -6.15
N GLU A 146 -11.58 -12.92 -5.20
CA GLU A 146 -12.03 -13.11 -3.82
C GLU A 146 -12.26 -11.76 -3.14
N LYS A 147 -13.05 -11.73 -2.05
CA LYS A 147 -13.46 -10.49 -1.40
C LYS A 147 -13.00 -10.46 0.06
N LEU A 148 -12.48 -9.31 0.47
CA LEU A 148 -12.10 -9.02 1.86
C LEU A 148 -13.01 -7.93 2.43
N VAL A 149 -13.43 -8.10 3.68
CA VAL A 149 -13.98 -7.01 4.50
C VAL A 149 -12.89 -6.55 5.46
N ILE A 150 -12.42 -5.33 5.28
CA ILE A 150 -11.33 -4.74 6.08
C ILE A 150 -11.93 -3.71 7.02
N ASN A 151 -11.71 -3.88 8.34
CA ASN A 151 -12.36 -3.10 9.40
C ASN A 151 -11.67 -1.74 9.61
N MET A 152 -11.71 -0.86 8.61
CA MET A 152 -11.04 0.43 8.65
C MET A 152 -11.91 1.61 8.22
N ARG A 153 -13.10 1.35 7.70
CA ARG A 153 -14.08 2.36 7.27
C ARG A 153 -15.29 2.32 8.19
N ALA A 154 -16.01 3.45 8.28
CA ALA A 154 -17.26 3.52 9.04
C ALA A 154 -18.32 2.52 8.50
N GLU A 155 -18.37 2.38 7.17
CA GLU A 155 -19.15 1.36 6.48
C GLU A 155 -18.22 0.35 5.82
N ASN A 156 -17.97 -0.75 6.52
CA ASN A 156 -17.12 -1.81 6.01
C ASN A 156 -17.90 -2.63 4.98
N GLY A 157 -17.56 -2.45 3.70
CA GLY A 157 -18.05 -3.26 2.60
C GLY A 157 -16.96 -4.21 2.08
N PRO A 158 -17.35 -5.25 1.33
CA PRO A 158 -16.41 -6.17 0.73
C PRO A 158 -15.64 -5.50 -0.41
N SER A 159 -14.29 -5.54 -0.36
CA SER A 159 -13.41 -5.12 -1.44
C SER A 159 -12.92 -6.33 -2.23
N THR A 160 -12.99 -6.26 -3.55
CA THR A 160 -12.54 -7.35 -4.44
C THR A 160 -11.02 -7.29 -4.63
N ILE A 161 -10.34 -8.41 -4.45
CA ILE A 161 -8.90 -8.53 -4.73
C ILE A 161 -8.69 -8.51 -6.24
N VAL A 162 -7.99 -7.47 -6.73
CA VAL A 162 -7.71 -7.29 -8.16
C VAL A 162 -6.26 -7.58 -8.51
N GLY A 163 -5.35 -7.56 -7.53
CA GLY A 163 -3.93 -7.81 -7.76
C GLY A 163 -3.22 -8.38 -6.53
N VAL A 164 -2.09 -9.02 -6.79
CA VAL A 164 -1.11 -9.46 -5.79
C VAL A 164 0.24 -8.88 -6.17
N VAL A 165 0.87 -8.19 -5.24
CA VAL A 165 2.19 -7.58 -5.41
C VAL A 165 3.24 -8.25 -4.53
N GLY A 166 4.50 -8.07 -4.86
CA GLY A 166 5.62 -8.55 -4.07
C GLY A 166 5.63 -8.00 -2.65
N ASP A 167 6.29 -8.72 -1.77
CA ASP A 167 6.47 -8.31 -0.39
C ASP A 167 7.49 -7.17 -0.30
N ILE A 168 7.22 -6.15 0.51
CA ILE A 168 8.20 -5.12 0.86
C ILE A 168 8.48 -5.11 2.36
N ARG A 169 9.70 -4.78 2.73
CA ARG A 169 10.11 -4.67 4.13
C ARG A 169 9.81 -3.27 4.64
N HIS A 170 8.93 -3.17 5.63
CA HIS A 170 8.43 -1.88 6.11
C HIS A 170 9.08 -1.37 7.39
N GLN A 171 9.69 -2.25 8.20
CA GLN A 171 10.16 -1.88 9.54
C GLN A 171 11.60 -2.27 9.81
N LYS A 172 11.97 -3.52 9.59
CA LYS A 172 13.30 -4.06 9.86
C LYS A 172 13.66 -5.09 8.81
N LEU A 173 14.94 -5.18 8.53
CA LEU A 173 15.47 -6.09 7.50
C LEU A 173 15.42 -7.56 7.92
N ASP A 174 15.42 -7.83 9.21
CA ASP A 174 15.42 -9.16 9.83
C ASP A 174 14.04 -9.73 10.17
N VAL A 175 12.98 -8.99 9.88
CA VAL A 175 11.60 -9.41 10.17
C VAL A 175 10.88 -9.80 8.88
N PRO A 176 10.17 -10.95 8.85
CA PRO A 176 9.36 -11.33 7.69
C PRO A 176 8.37 -10.24 7.31
N SER A 177 8.10 -10.12 6.02
CA SER A 177 7.12 -9.15 5.52
C SER A 177 5.76 -9.41 6.16
N ARG A 178 5.14 -8.32 6.61
CA ARG A 178 3.79 -8.37 7.20
C ARG A 178 2.75 -8.52 6.11
N GLU A 179 1.60 -9.06 6.49
CA GLU A 179 0.43 -9.07 5.64
C GLU A 179 -0.02 -7.64 5.36
N MET A 180 -0.21 -7.32 4.07
CA MET A 180 -0.47 -5.98 3.61
C MET A 180 -1.64 -5.94 2.63
N ALA A 181 -2.53 -4.99 2.82
CA ALA A 181 -3.57 -4.64 1.88
C ALA A 181 -3.35 -3.19 1.40
N TYR A 182 -3.53 -2.96 0.12
CA TYR A 182 -3.39 -1.65 -0.49
C TYR A 182 -4.75 -1.20 -1.02
N TRP A 183 -5.12 0.04 -0.72
CA TRP A 183 -6.29 0.69 -1.26
C TRP A 183 -5.91 1.88 -2.14
N PRO A 184 -6.60 2.11 -3.26
CA PRO A 184 -6.48 3.38 -3.96
C PRO A 184 -7.01 4.50 -3.06
N HIS A 185 -6.49 5.70 -3.20
CA HIS A 185 -6.83 6.82 -2.30
C HIS A 185 -8.32 7.19 -2.29
N SER A 186 -9.09 6.83 -3.32
CA SER A 186 -10.54 7.01 -3.37
C SER A 186 -11.32 6.13 -2.39
N GLU A 187 -10.74 5.02 -1.93
CA GLU A 187 -11.40 4.09 -0.99
C GLU A 187 -11.46 4.64 0.43
N LEU A 188 -10.48 5.44 0.82
CA LEU A 188 -10.43 6.14 2.09
C LEU A 188 -9.82 7.53 1.85
N PRO A 189 -10.62 8.50 1.38
CA PRO A 189 -10.15 9.87 1.22
C PRO A 189 -9.79 10.44 2.59
N LEU A 190 -8.61 11.01 2.65
CA LEU A 190 -8.01 11.59 3.85
C LEU A 190 -8.45 13.02 4.01
#